data_f8f60f696918f9173435c27cedfca329
#
_entry.id   f8f60f696918f9173435c27cedfca329
#
_cell.length_a   1.000
_cell.length_b   1.000
_cell.length_c   1.000
_cell.angle_alpha   90.00
_cell.angle_beta   90.00
_cell.angle_gamma   90.00
#
_symmetry.space_group_name_H-M   'P 1'
#
loop_
_entity.id
_entity.type
_entity.pdbx_description
1 polymer ?
#
loop_
_entity_poly.entity_id
_entity_poly.type
_entity_poly.pdbx_seq_one_letter_code
_entity_poly.pdbx_strand_id
1 'polypeptide(L)'
;GLEQKNEILAFLWQANRRLHSSAPLCERISPVLNGLQGLTLLRDIEVRVYDLEDEDNHQEFTCHSDDDCDDKGCYLCPRNLPPLPDGGTTLKWRLSDAHSQYGILLATLPVGRHLSHDQQQLVDTLVEQLTSTLALDRHQEKQQQLIVMEERATIARELHDSIAQSLSCMKMQVSCLQMQGDALPTESRQLLGQIRNELNTSWAQLRELLTTFRLQLTEPGLRPALEASCQEYSAHFGFTVQLDYQLPPRFVPSHQAIHLLQI
;
A
#
# COMPACT_ATOMS: atom_id res chain seq x y z
N GLY A 1 -38.51 -23.63 -3.64
CA GLY A 1 -39.22 -23.99 -2.42
C GLY A 1 -38.37 -23.80 -1.18
N LEU A 2 -38.80 -24.33 -0.08
CA LEU A 2 -38.13 -24.19 1.25
C LEU A 2 -36.72 -24.76 1.25
N GLU A 3 -36.50 -25.84 0.54
CA GLU A 3 -35.19 -26.53 0.40
C GLU A 3 -34.15 -25.65 -0.26
N GLN A 4 -34.51 -24.94 -1.33
CA GLN A 4 -33.63 -24.01 -2.02
C GLN A 4 -33.25 -22.79 -1.15
N LYS A 5 -34.20 -22.30 -0.35
CA LYS A 5 -33.89 -21.21 0.61
C LYS A 5 -32.92 -21.66 1.70
N ASN A 6 -33.03 -22.88 2.17
CA ASN A 6 -32.10 -23.44 3.14
C ASN A 6 -30.70 -23.63 2.57
N GLU A 7 -30.55 -24.04 1.31
CA GLU A 7 -29.26 -24.13 0.62
C GLU A 7 -28.61 -22.79 0.48
N ILE A 8 -29.35 -21.75 0.10
CA ILE A 8 -28.86 -20.37 0.00
C ILE A 8 -28.39 -19.87 1.35
N LEU A 9 -29.15 -20.06 2.40
CA LEU A 9 -28.75 -19.62 3.75
C LEU A 9 -27.51 -20.37 4.26
N ALA A 10 -27.43 -21.67 4.04
CA ALA A 10 -26.25 -22.47 4.38
C ALA A 10 -25.01 -22.00 3.63
N PHE A 11 -25.15 -21.71 2.35
CA PHE A 11 -24.06 -21.15 1.53
C PHE A 11 -23.61 -19.80 2.04
N LEU A 12 -24.51 -18.87 2.30
CA LEU A 12 -24.17 -17.53 2.80
C LEU A 12 -23.48 -17.59 4.15
N TRP A 13 -23.89 -18.49 5.02
CA TRP A 13 -23.23 -18.69 6.31
C TRP A 13 -21.80 -19.23 6.15
N GLN A 14 -21.61 -20.22 5.28
CA GLN A 14 -20.29 -20.76 4.97
C GLN A 14 -19.40 -19.72 4.27
N ALA A 15 -19.95 -18.97 3.34
CA ALA A 15 -19.25 -17.89 2.64
C ALA A 15 -18.76 -16.82 3.62
N ASN A 16 -19.63 -16.35 4.51
CA ASN A 16 -19.28 -15.40 5.54
C ASN A 16 -18.14 -15.91 6.44
N ARG A 17 -18.22 -17.14 6.89
CA ARG A 17 -17.19 -17.77 7.73
C ARG A 17 -15.85 -17.87 7.00
N ARG A 18 -15.86 -18.23 5.71
CA ARG A 18 -14.65 -18.38 4.89
C ARG A 18 -14.01 -17.02 4.58
N LEU A 19 -14.82 -16.04 4.22
CA LEU A 19 -14.34 -14.69 3.92
C LEU A 19 -13.71 -13.99 5.11
N HIS A 20 -14.11 -14.31 6.33
CA HIS A 20 -13.54 -13.78 7.58
C HIS A 20 -12.42 -14.64 8.17
N SER A 21 -11.99 -15.69 7.48
CA SER A 21 -10.85 -16.48 7.90
C SER A 21 -9.54 -15.74 7.69
N SER A 22 -8.44 -16.23 8.27
CA SER A 22 -7.09 -15.67 8.12
C SER A 22 -6.33 -16.16 6.89
N ALA A 23 -6.97 -16.94 6.02
CA ALA A 23 -6.37 -17.45 4.80
C ALA A 23 -6.05 -16.33 3.79
N PRO A 24 -5.13 -16.54 2.82
CA PRO A 24 -4.93 -15.63 1.71
C PRO A 24 -6.24 -15.32 0.97
N LEU A 25 -6.34 -14.14 0.41
CA LEU A 25 -7.58 -13.65 -0.22
C LEU A 25 -8.07 -14.57 -1.35
N CYS A 26 -7.18 -15.13 -2.16
CA CYS A 26 -7.52 -16.09 -3.22
C CYS A 26 -8.19 -17.35 -2.67
N GLU A 27 -7.70 -17.90 -1.56
CA GLU A 27 -8.28 -19.07 -0.91
C GLU A 27 -9.64 -18.79 -0.26
N ARG A 28 -9.91 -17.53 0.09
CA ARG A 28 -11.20 -17.12 0.67
C ARG A 28 -12.24 -16.84 -0.41
N ILE A 29 -11.87 -16.17 -1.49
CA ILE A 29 -12.79 -15.72 -2.54
C ILE A 29 -13.14 -16.84 -3.52
N SER A 30 -12.16 -17.54 -4.07
CA SER A 30 -12.41 -18.53 -5.14
C SER A 30 -13.42 -19.61 -4.81
N PRO A 31 -13.41 -20.24 -3.61
CA PRO A 31 -14.43 -21.20 -3.25
C PRO A 31 -15.84 -20.62 -3.10
N VAL A 32 -15.93 -19.34 -2.70
CA VAL A 32 -17.22 -18.62 -2.60
C VAL A 32 -17.80 -18.38 -3.99
N LEU A 33 -16.98 -17.98 -4.96
CA LEU A 33 -17.39 -17.81 -6.35
C LEU A 33 -17.81 -19.14 -6.98
N ASN A 34 -17.11 -20.21 -6.68
CA ASN A 34 -17.48 -21.56 -7.13
C ASN A 34 -18.84 -21.99 -6.56
N GLY A 35 -19.09 -21.75 -5.28
CA GLY A 35 -20.40 -22.01 -4.67
C GLY A 35 -21.52 -21.16 -5.28
N LEU A 36 -21.27 -19.90 -5.58
CA LEU A 36 -22.22 -19.02 -6.26
C LEU A 36 -22.57 -19.54 -7.66
N GLN A 37 -21.58 -20.03 -8.40
CA GLN A 37 -21.81 -20.65 -9.71
C GLN A 37 -22.69 -21.89 -9.62
N GLY A 38 -22.55 -22.69 -8.57
CA GLY A 38 -23.37 -23.88 -8.33
C GLY A 38 -24.85 -23.58 -7.98
N LEU A 39 -25.12 -22.43 -7.38
CA LEU A 39 -26.45 -22.03 -6.91
C LEU A 39 -27.20 -21.11 -7.87
N THR A 40 -26.54 -20.61 -8.90
CA THR A 40 -27.09 -19.66 -9.86
C THR A 40 -26.84 -20.12 -11.29
N LEU A 41 -27.42 -19.39 -12.24
CA LEU A 41 -27.15 -19.57 -13.67
C LEU A 41 -25.95 -18.71 -14.14
N LEU A 42 -25.30 -17.99 -13.23
CA LEU A 42 -24.17 -17.15 -13.53
C LEU A 42 -22.95 -17.98 -13.95
N ARG A 43 -22.22 -17.48 -14.94
CA ARG A 43 -20.99 -18.06 -15.46
C ARG A 43 -19.89 -17.01 -15.50
N ASP A 44 -18.66 -17.47 -15.67
CA ASP A 44 -17.49 -16.59 -15.78
C ASP A 44 -17.43 -15.57 -14.65
N ILE A 45 -17.65 -16.05 -13.42
CA ILE A 45 -17.70 -15.20 -12.24
C ILE A 45 -16.28 -14.78 -11.89
N GLU A 46 -16.07 -13.47 -11.84
CA GLU A 46 -14.77 -12.86 -11.56
C GLU A 46 -14.93 -11.72 -10.56
N VAL A 47 -14.02 -11.65 -9.60
CA VAL A 47 -13.87 -10.52 -8.71
C VAL A 47 -12.56 -9.82 -9.04
N ARG A 48 -12.62 -8.53 -9.34
CA ARG A 48 -11.45 -7.67 -9.49
C ARG A 48 -11.33 -6.81 -8.25
N VAL A 49 -10.19 -6.89 -7.61
CA VAL A 49 -9.86 -6.09 -6.41
C VAL A 49 -8.83 -5.04 -6.81
N TYR A 50 -9.17 -3.77 -6.62
CA TYR A 50 -8.29 -2.66 -6.97
C TYR A 50 -7.15 -2.53 -5.97
N ASP A 51 -5.96 -2.15 -6.47
CA ASP A 51 -4.83 -1.82 -5.63
C ASP A 51 -5.08 -0.53 -4.84
N LEU A 52 -4.45 -0.45 -3.67
CA LEU A 52 -4.53 0.71 -2.78
C LEU A 52 -3.96 1.98 -3.38
N GLU A 53 -2.91 1.83 -4.20
CA GLU A 53 -2.11 2.95 -4.71
C GLU A 53 -2.39 3.28 -6.18
N ASP A 54 -2.97 2.34 -6.91
CA ASP A 54 -3.22 2.46 -8.35
C ASP A 54 -4.56 1.81 -8.70
N GLU A 55 -5.59 2.64 -8.91
CA GLU A 55 -6.93 2.17 -9.29
C GLU A 55 -6.95 1.51 -10.69
N ASP A 56 -5.95 1.77 -11.51
CA ASP A 56 -5.80 1.13 -12.83
C ASP A 56 -5.24 -0.29 -12.72
N ASN A 57 -4.63 -0.63 -11.59
CA ASN A 57 -4.10 -1.96 -11.31
C ASN A 57 -5.04 -2.73 -10.38
N HIS A 58 -5.27 -4.00 -10.71
CA HIS A 58 -6.18 -4.86 -9.96
C HIS A 58 -5.70 -6.30 -9.94
N GLN A 59 -6.12 -7.05 -8.91
CA GLN A 59 -6.00 -8.49 -8.85
C GLN A 59 -7.31 -9.13 -9.30
N GLU A 60 -7.21 -10.19 -10.10
CA GLU A 60 -8.36 -10.94 -10.59
C GLU A 60 -8.48 -12.27 -9.81
N PHE A 61 -9.69 -12.53 -9.31
CA PHE A 61 -10.03 -13.78 -8.64
C PHE A 61 -11.18 -14.44 -9.41
N THR A 62 -10.98 -15.70 -9.78
CA THR A 62 -11.99 -16.48 -10.51
C THR A 62 -12.49 -17.66 -9.67
N CYS A 63 -13.42 -18.42 -10.22
CA CYS A 63 -13.95 -19.65 -9.57
C CYS A 63 -12.87 -20.71 -9.33
N HIS A 64 -11.76 -20.65 -10.04
CA HIS A 64 -10.62 -21.56 -9.89
C HIS A 64 -9.51 -20.88 -9.11
N SER A 65 -8.89 -21.61 -8.17
CA SER A 65 -7.69 -21.11 -7.49
C SER A 65 -6.50 -21.09 -8.44
N ASP A 66 -5.57 -20.13 -8.23
CA ASP A 66 -4.34 -20.05 -9.02
C ASP A 66 -3.47 -21.33 -8.92
N ASP A 67 -3.63 -22.11 -7.85
CA ASP A 67 -2.96 -23.38 -7.66
C ASP A 67 -3.43 -24.49 -8.64
N ASP A 68 -4.64 -24.36 -9.17
CA ASP A 68 -5.19 -25.25 -10.19
C ASP A 68 -4.94 -24.77 -11.62
N CYS A 69 -4.40 -23.57 -11.77
CA CYS A 69 -4.03 -23.00 -13.06
C CYS A 69 -2.56 -23.32 -13.36
N ASP A 70 -2.31 -24.39 -14.11
CA ASP A 70 -1.05 -24.53 -14.83
C ASP A 70 -0.91 -23.39 -15.82
N ASP A 71 0.24 -22.69 -15.82
CA ASP A 71 0.55 -21.57 -16.73
C ASP A 71 0.36 -21.89 -18.24
N LYS A 72 0.02 -23.12 -18.55
CA LYS A 72 -0.15 -23.66 -19.91
C LYS A 72 -1.60 -23.89 -20.36
N GLY A 73 -2.56 -23.24 -19.72
CA GLY A 73 -3.93 -23.25 -20.20
C GLY A 73 -4.84 -24.24 -19.49
N CYS A 74 -5.34 -23.83 -18.35
CA CYS A 74 -6.52 -24.45 -17.79
C CYS A 74 -7.67 -24.26 -18.80
N TYR A 75 -8.12 -25.36 -19.44
CA TYR A 75 -9.25 -25.36 -20.37
C TYR A 75 -10.56 -24.90 -19.70
N LEU A 76 -10.60 -24.84 -18.39
CA LEU A 76 -11.73 -24.38 -17.59
C LEU A 76 -11.58 -22.93 -17.11
N CYS A 77 -10.45 -22.27 -17.40
CA CYS A 77 -10.24 -20.88 -17.04
C CYS A 77 -11.17 -19.98 -17.87
N PRO A 78 -11.96 -19.10 -17.25
CA PRO A 78 -12.80 -18.13 -17.97
C PRO A 78 -12.05 -17.28 -18.98
N ARG A 79 -10.75 -17.09 -18.80
CA ARG A 79 -9.86 -16.36 -19.73
C ARG A 79 -9.64 -17.10 -21.06
N ASN A 80 -9.75 -18.43 -21.04
CA ASN A 80 -9.49 -19.29 -22.20
C ASN A 80 -10.76 -19.93 -22.77
N LEU A 81 -11.90 -19.76 -22.12
CA LEU A 81 -13.17 -20.20 -22.68
C LEU A 81 -13.54 -19.27 -23.84
N PRO A 82 -13.90 -19.82 -25.00
CA PRO A 82 -14.44 -18.98 -26.06
C PRO A 82 -15.66 -18.23 -25.53
N PRO A 83 -15.83 -16.96 -25.94
CA PRO A 83 -17.04 -16.22 -25.58
C PRO A 83 -18.26 -17.08 -25.87
N LEU A 84 -19.25 -17.06 -24.99
CA LEU A 84 -20.49 -17.80 -25.18
C LEU A 84 -20.99 -17.55 -26.60
N PRO A 85 -21.22 -18.59 -27.38
CA PRO A 85 -21.52 -18.46 -28.81
C PRO A 85 -22.74 -17.58 -29.12
N ASP A 86 -23.58 -17.30 -28.14
CA ASP A 86 -24.81 -16.55 -28.29
C ASP A 86 -24.87 -15.21 -27.55
N GLY A 87 -23.73 -14.66 -27.11
CA GLY A 87 -23.66 -13.32 -26.53
C GLY A 87 -24.46 -13.15 -25.25
N GLY A 88 -24.05 -13.80 -24.17
CA GLY A 88 -24.63 -13.60 -22.83
C GLY A 88 -24.48 -12.15 -22.35
N THR A 89 -25.29 -11.76 -21.37
CA THR A 89 -25.24 -10.43 -20.76
C THR A 89 -24.24 -10.44 -19.61
N THR A 90 -23.26 -9.51 -19.64
CA THR A 90 -22.36 -9.31 -18.53
C THR A 90 -23.00 -8.43 -17.47
N LEU A 91 -23.11 -8.95 -16.25
CA LEU A 91 -23.59 -8.23 -15.09
C LEU A 91 -22.41 -7.74 -14.26
N LYS A 92 -22.57 -6.57 -13.64
CA LYS A 92 -21.56 -5.92 -12.81
C LYS A 92 -22.13 -5.46 -11.50
N TRP A 93 -21.45 -5.77 -10.41
CA TRP A 93 -21.75 -5.26 -9.07
C TRP A 93 -20.54 -4.56 -8.50
N ARG A 94 -20.73 -3.33 -8.06
CA ARG A 94 -19.66 -2.58 -7.40
C ARG A 94 -19.45 -3.09 -5.99
N LEU A 95 -18.21 -3.35 -5.61
CA LEU A 95 -17.81 -3.68 -4.24
C LEU A 95 -17.33 -2.37 -3.59
N SER A 96 -18.27 -1.57 -3.15
CA SER A 96 -18.01 -0.23 -2.61
C SER A 96 -18.86 0.05 -1.37
N ASP A 97 -18.35 0.90 -0.49
CA ASP A 97 -19.07 1.47 0.63
C ASP A 97 -19.08 3.01 0.56
N ALA A 98 -19.49 3.66 1.64
CA ALA A 98 -19.53 5.13 1.71
C ALA A 98 -18.12 5.79 1.62
N HIS A 99 -17.06 5.02 1.79
CA HIS A 99 -15.70 5.54 1.90
C HIS A 99 -14.84 5.28 0.66
N SER A 100 -15.00 4.11 0.04
CA SER A 100 -14.12 3.66 -1.05
C SER A 100 -14.81 2.66 -1.97
N GLN A 101 -14.24 2.53 -3.17
CA GLN A 101 -14.52 1.42 -4.07
C GLN A 101 -13.36 0.43 -3.99
N TYR A 102 -13.67 -0.81 -3.57
CA TYR A 102 -12.66 -1.85 -3.35
C TYR A 102 -12.46 -2.74 -4.56
N GLY A 103 -13.47 -2.86 -5.38
CA GLY A 103 -13.42 -3.73 -6.54
C GLY A 103 -14.77 -3.84 -7.26
N ILE A 104 -14.87 -4.87 -8.08
CA ILE A 104 -16.05 -5.16 -8.88
C ILE A 104 -16.25 -6.67 -9.01
N LEU A 105 -17.50 -7.11 -8.92
CA LEU A 105 -17.90 -8.46 -9.25
C LEU A 105 -18.47 -8.48 -10.66
N LEU A 106 -17.97 -9.35 -11.51
CA LEU A 106 -18.40 -9.57 -12.88
C LEU A 106 -18.94 -10.98 -13.02
N ALA A 107 -20.02 -11.13 -13.76
CA ALA A 107 -20.54 -12.45 -14.12
C ALA A 107 -21.30 -12.37 -15.45
N THR A 108 -21.38 -13.48 -16.14
CA THR A 108 -22.13 -13.61 -17.39
C THR A 108 -23.41 -14.38 -17.16
N LEU A 109 -24.52 -13.85 -17.63
CA LEU A 109 -25.82 -14.50 -17.61
C LEU A 109 -26.15 -15.01 -19.03
N PRO A 110 -26.54 -16.30 -19.20
CA PRO A 110 -26.93 -16.81 -20.50
C PRO A 110 -28.08 -16.04 -21.12
N VAL A 111 -28.11 -15.98 -22.45
CA VAL A 111 -29.17 -15.28 -23.22
C VAL A 111 -30.57 -15.76 -22.83
N GLY A 112 -31.49 -14.81 -22.66
CA GLY A 112 -32.87 -15.09 -22.34
C GLY A 112 -33.12 -15.63 -20.94
N ARG A 113 -32.10 -15.62 -20.09
CA ARG A 113 -32.21 -16.01 -18.68
C ARG A 113 -32.19 -14.77 -17.78
N HIS A 114 -32.90 -14.87 -16.68
CA HIS A 114 -32.94 -13.87 -15.62
C HIS A 114 -32.69 -14.53 -14.27
N LEU A 115 -32.06 -13.77 -13.37
CA LEU A 115 -31.93 -14.20 -11.99
C LEU A 115 -33.34 -14.20 -11.32
N SER A 116 -33.65 -15.24 -10.57
CA SER A 116 -34.84 -15.24 -9.71
C SER A 116 -34.66 -14.20 -8.60
N HIS A 117 -35.76 -13.84 -7.93
CA HIS A 117 -35.70 -12.91 -6.80
C HIS A 117 -34.75 -13.43 -5.69
N ASP A 118 -34.84 -14.71 -5.37
CA ASP A 118 -33.97 -15.34 -4.36
C ASP A 118 -32.50 -15.35 -4.79
N GLN A 119 -32.21 -15.58 -6.07
CA GLN A 119 -30.84 -15.51 -6.62
C GLN A 119 -30.30 -14.09 -6.63
N GLN A 120 -31.09 -13.09 -6.97
CA GLN A 120 -30.69 -11.68 -6.91
C GLN A 120 -30.36 -11.28 -5.47
N GLN A 121 -31.19 -11.67 -4.51
CA GLN A 121 -30.97 -11.40 -3.10
C GLN A 121 -29.71 -12.11 -2.57
N LEU A 122 -29.43 -13.33 -3.05
CA LEU A 122 -28.22 -14.06 -2.76
C LEU A 122 -26.97 -13.27 -3.23
N VAL A 123 -26.98 -12.80 -4.47
CA VAL A 123 -25.86 -12.05 -5.04
C VAL A 123 -25.68 -10.72 -4.29
N ASP A 124 -26.75 -10.00 -4.02
CA ASP A 124 -26.68 -8.72 -3.30
C ASP A 124 -26.10 -8.91 -1.89
N THR A 125 -26.52 -9.95 -1.16
CA THR A 125 -25.95 -10.27 0.16
C THR A 125 -24.48 -10.67 0.06
N LEU A 126 -24.11 -11.44 -0.95
CA LEU A 126 -22.71 -11.82 -1.18
C LEU A 126 -21.83 -10.61 -1.53
N VAL A 127 -22.34 -9.69 -2.33
CA VAL A 127 -21.66 -8.41 -2.64
C VAL A 127 -21.40 -7.60 -1.37
N GLU A 128 -22.36 -7.52 -0.46
CA GLU A 128 -22.17 -6.86 0.83
C GLU A 128 -21.10 -7.55 1.69
N GLN A 129 -21.11 -8.88 1.74
CA GLN A 129 -20.10 -9.65 2.46
C GLN A 129 -18.70 -9.48 1.87
N LEU A 130 -18.55 -9.54 0.55
CA LEU A 130 -17.29 -9.30 -0.14
C LEU A 130 -16.78 -7.88 0.10
N THR A 131 -17.66 -6.90 0.00
CA THR A 131 -17.31 -5.49 0.26
C THR A 131 -16.79 -5.31 1.69
N SER A 132 -17.48 -5.87 2.67
CA SER A 132 -17.09 -5.81 4.08
C SER A 132 -15.72 -6.48 4.31
N THR A 133 -15.50 -7.63 3.71
CA THR A 133 -14.23 -8.36 3.79
C THR A 133 -13.09 -7.56 3.20
N LEU A 134 -13.26 -7.01 2.01
CA LEU A 134 -12.24 -6.19 1.34
C LEU A 134 -11.95 -4.89 2.10
N ALA A 135 -12.98 -4.26 2.66
CA ALA A 135 -12.82 -3.08 3.49
C ALA A 135 -11.98 -3.38 4.74
N LEU A 136 -12.26 -4.50 5.41
CA LEU A 136 -11.52 -4.92 6.60
C LEU A 136 -10.06 -5.25 6.27
N ASP A 137 -9.82 -6.04 5.23
CA ASP A 137 -8.47 -6.40 4.77
C ASP A 137 -7.65 -5.14 4.44
N ARG A 138 -8.25 -4.20 3.72
CA ARG A 138 -7.60 -2.92 3.36
C ARG A 138 -7.28 -2.07 4.59
N HIS A 139 -8.18 -2.06 5.56
CA HIS A 139 -7.95 -1.35 6.81
C HIS A 139 -6.79 -1.96 7.60
N GLN A 140 -6.76 -3.28 7.72
CA GLN A 140 -5.66 -4.00 8.39
C GLN A 140 -4.32 -3.77 7.70
N GLU A 141 -4.28 -3.83 6.38
CA GLU A 141 -3.07 -3.58 5.60
C GLU A 141 -2.54 -2.15 5.81
N LYS A 142 -3.42 -1.14 5.78
CA LYS A 142 -3.06 0.25 6.09
C LYS A 142 -2.51 0.41 7.51
N GLN A 143 -3.17 -0.20 8.49
CA GLN A 143 -2.69 -0.14 9.87
C GLN A 143 -1.31 -0.80 10.02
N GLN A 144 -1.09 -1.93 9.38
CA GLN A 144 0.20 -2.61 9.41
C GLN A 144 1.31 -1.78 8.75
N GLN A 145 1.01 -1.13 7.63
CA GLN A 145 1.94 -0.20 6.99
C GLN A 145 2.29 0.98 7.90
N LEU A 146 1.31 1.56 8.59
CA LEU A 146 1.53 2.65 9.54
C LEU A 146 2.42 2.22 10.71
N ILE A 147 2.18 1.05 11.29
CA ILE A 147 3.01 0.49 12.38
C ILE A 147 4.45 0.33 11.92
N VAL A 148 4.67 -0.27 10.74
CA VAL A 148 6.02 -0.44 10.17
C VAL A 148 6.70 0.90 9.91
N MET A 149 5.95 1.89 9.41
CA MET A 149 6.47 3.25 9.20
C MET A 149 6.87 3.92 10.51
N GLU A 150 6.03 3.85 11.54
CA GLU A 150 6.31 4.40 12.87
C GLU A 150 7.54 3.74 13.52
N GLU A 151 7.63 2.41 13.42
CA GLU A 151 8.78 1.67 13.93
C GLU A 151 10.07 2.09 13.23
N ARG A 152 10.07 2.17 11.90
CA ARG A 152 11.19 2.66 11.11
C ARG A 152 11.57 4.09 11.48
N ALA A 153 10.59 4.97 11.68
CA ALA A 153 10.81 6.35 12.10
C ALA A 153 11.47 6.44 13.47
N THR A 154 11.03 5.60 14.41
CA THR A 154 11.60 5.56 15.77
C THR A 154 13.04 5.07 15.73
N ILE A 155 13.31 3.98 15.03
CA ILE A 155 14.66 3.42 14.87
C ILE A 155 15.59 4.46 14.23
N ALA A 156 15.13 5.14 13.17
CA ALA A 156 15.94 6.15 12.50
C ALA A 156 16.27 7.34 13.41
N ARG A 157 15.34 7.80 14.24
CA ARG A 157 15.59 8.87 15.22
C ARG A 157 16.59 8.43 16.28
N GLU A 158 16.44 7.23 16.82
CA GLU A 158 17.36 6.69 17.81
C GLU A 158 18.78 6.52 17.25
N LEU A 159 18.90 5.99 16.04
CA LEU A 159 20.18 5.87 15.34
C LEU A 159 20.79 7.23 15.05
N HIS A 160 19.99 8.19 14.57
CA HIS A 160 20.45 9.57 14.33
C HIS A 160 20.99 10.19 15.61
N ASP A 161 20.24 10.13 16.70
CA ASP A 161 20.66 10.73 17.98
C ASP A 161 21.93 10.08 18.53
N SER A 162 22.04 8.77 18.43
CA SER A 162 23.23 8.02 18.85
C SER A 162 24.46 8.37 18.02
N ILE A 163 24.33 8.39 16.70
CA ILE A 163 25.42 8.72 15.77
C ILE A 163 25.80 10.21 15.90
N ALA A 164 24.82 11.09 16.01
CA ALA A 164 25.02 12.53 16.19
C ALA A 164 25.81 12.81 17.48
N GLN A 165 25.45 12.13 18.57
CA GLN A 165 26.17 12.24 19.85
C GLN A 165 27.62 11.75 19.72
N SER A 166 27.84 10.62 19.06
CA SER A 166 29.19 10.07 18.83
C SER A 166 30.05 11.01 17.96
N LEU A 167 29.48 11.52 16.86
CA LEU A 167 30.19 12.48 15.99
C LEU A 167 30.52 13.80 16.73
N SER A 168 29.60 14.30 17.54
CA SER A 168 29.80 15.50 18.35
C SER A 168 30.95 15.30 19.36
N CYS A 169 30.98 14.14 20.01
CA CYS A 169 32.04 13.77 20.95
C CYS A 169 33.42 13.72 20.23
N MET A 170 33.48 13.06 19.07
CA MET A 170 34.71 12.99 18.27
C MET A 170 35.17 14.38 17.77
N LYS A 171 34.24 15.23 17.34
CA LYS A 171 34.56 16.62 16.96
C LYS A 171 35.16 17.41 18.13
N MET A 172 34.63 17.23 19.33
CA MET A 172 35.13 17.86 20.55
C MET A 172 36.55 17.36 20.86
N GLN A 173 36.78 16.04 20.79
CA GLN A 173 38.11 15.45 21.02
C GLN A 173 39.15 15.97 20.01
N VAL A 174 38.81 16.05 18.72
CA VAL A 174 39.64 16.63 17.67
C VAL A 174 39.94 18.10 17.96
N SER A 175 38.93 18.86 18.38
CA SER A 175 39.14 20.29 18.74
C SER A 175 40.08 20.45 19.94
N CYS A 176 39.95 19.61 20.96
CA CYS A 176 40.87 19.63 22.13
C CYS A 176 42.31 19.33 21.71
N LEU A 177 42.51 18.37 20.82
CA LEU A 177 43.86 18.09 20.29
C LEU A 177 44.43 19.24 19.44
N GLN A 178 43.58 19.87 18.61
CA GLN A 178 43.97 21.01 17.79
C GLN A 178 44.37 22.25 18.63
N MET A 179 43.80 22.38 19.84
CA MET A 179 44.15 23.46 20.76
C MET A 179 45.60 23.39 21.25
N GLN A 180 46.27 22.24 21.13
CA GLN A 180 47.71 22.12 21.45
C GLN A 180 48.59 22.85 20.44
N GLY A 181 48.07 23.20 19.26
CA GLY A 181 48.72 24.06 18.27
C GLY A 181 50.12 23.61 17.87
N ASP A 182 51.12 24.48 18.03
CA ASP A 182 52.50 24.22 17.62
C ASP A 182 53.24 23.16 18.44
N ALA A 183 52.68 22.72 19.56
CA ALA A 183 53.19 21.60 20.34
C ALA A 183 53.03 20.24 19.63
N LEU A 184 52.14 20.14 18.63
CA LEU A 184 51.97 18.96 17.82
C LEU A 184 52.88 18.94 16.59
N PRO A 185 53.41 17.76 16.20
CA PRO A 185 54.10 17.62 14.93
C PRO A 185 53.22 18.04 13.74
N THR A 186 53.84 18.53 12.66
CA THR A 186 53.12 19.00 11.47
C THR A 186 52.26 17.91 10.86
N GLU A 187 52.73 16.68 10.82
CA GLU A 187 51.98 15.52 10.31
C GLU A 187 50.71 15.27 11.15
N SER A 188 50.82 15.36 12.48
CA SER A 188 49.69 15.20 13.38
C SER A 188 48.62 16.28 13.20
N ARG A 189 49.05 17.51 12.98
CA ARG A 189 48.15 18.64 12.67
C ARG A 189 47.39 18.42 11.35
N GLN A 190 48.08 17.95 10.32
CA GLN A 190 47.48 17.64 9.03
C GLN A 190 46.46 16.49 9.16
N LEU A 191 46.80 15.43 9.90
CA LEU A 191 45.90 14.29 10.13
C LEU A 191 44.64 14.71 10.90
N LEU A 192 44.77 15.55 11.93
CA LEU A 192 43.65 16.10 12.67
C LEU A 192 42.73 16.94 11.77
N GLY A 193 43.29 17.71 10.84
CA GLY A 193 42.53 18.45 9.84
C GLY A 193 41.75 17.56 8.92
N GLN A 194 42.34 16.45 8.47
CA GLN A 194 41.64 15.43 7.66
C GLN A 194 40.49 14.77 8.44
N ILE A 195 40.74 14.34 9.67
CA ILE A 195 39.71 13.75 10.55
C ILE A 195 38.54 14.72 10.74
N ARG A 196 38.85 16.00 10.98
CA ARG A 196 37.80 17.02 11.13
C ARG A 196 36.94 17.15 9.87
N ASN A 197 37.54 17.13 8.70
CA ASN A 197 36.83 17.19 7.42
C ASN A 197 35.95 15.97 7.21
N GLU A 198 36.45 14.77 7.54
CA GLU A 198 35.64 13.53 7.47
C GLU A 198 34.47 13.53 8.44
N LEU A 199 34.67 14.04 9.67
CA LEU A 199 33.61 14.21 10.64
C LEU A 199 32.53 15.18 10.15
N ASN A 200 32.91 16.29 9.53
CA ASN A 200 31.96 17.23 8.97
C ASN A 200 31.21 16.64 7.78
N THR A 201 31.87 15.86 6.94
CA THR A 201 31.21 15.13 5.83
C THR A 201 30.24 14.09 6.34
N SER A 202 30.63 13.30 7.34
CA SER A 202 29.75 12.31 7.97
C SER A 202 28.53 12.95 8.63
N TRP A 203 28.70 14.10 9.26
CA TRP A 203 27.60 14.86 9.84
C TRP A 203 26.62 15.35 8.77
N ALA A 204 27.12 15.87 7.65
CA ALA A 204 26.29 16.28 6.52
C ALA A 204 25.52 15.11 5.91
N GLN A 205 26.17 13.97 5.71
CA GLN A 205 25.53 12.74 5.23
C GLN A 205 24.45 12.22 6.17
N LEU A 206 24.70 12.25 7.49
CA LEU A 206 23.71 11.87 8.50
C LEU A 206 22.46 12.76 8.43
N ARG A 207 22.66 14.06 8.26
CA ARG A 207 21.55 15.02 8.12
C ARG A 207 20.75 14.77 6.84
N GLU A 208 21.44 14.48 5.73
CA GLU A 208 20.82 14.16 4.45
C GLU A 208 19.99 12.87 4.54
N LEU A 209 20.52 11.81 5.14
CA LEU A 209 19.81 10.56 5.39
C LEU A 209 18.54 10.79 6.21
N LEU A 210 18.60 11.61 7.25
CA LEU A 210 17.44 11.91 8.06
C LEU A 210 16.37 12.67 7.28
N THR A 211 16.76 13.62 6.45
CA THR A 211 15.84 14.35 5.56
C THR A 211 15.16 13.41 4.58
N THR A 212 15.93 12.55 3.91
CA THR A 212 15.41 11.51 3.01
C THR A 212 14.44 10.57 3.73
N PHE A 213 14.77 10.19 4.95
CA PHE A 213 13.94 9.29 5.74
C PHE A 213 12.63 9.94 6.19
N ARG A 214 12.65 11.21 6.59
CA ARG A 214 11.45 11.99 6.90
C ARG A 214 10.50 12.06 5.71
N LEU A 215 11.03 12.18 4.50
CA LEU A 215 10.26 12.20 3.27
C LEU A 215 9.56 10.89 2.95
N GLN A 216 10.18 9.76 3.25
CA GLN A 216 9.60 8.45 3.06
C GLN A 216 8.54 8.11 4.12
N LEU A 217 8.57 8.78 5.28
CA LEU A 217 7.72 8.52 6.43
C LEU A 217 6.53 9.46 6.56
N THR A 218 6.60 10.66 6.02
CA THR A 218 5.45 11.55 5.89
C THR A 218 4.58 11.05 4.75
N GLU A 219 3.26 11.10 4.96
CA GLU A 219 2.27 10.74 3.94
C GLU A 219 2.71 11.14 2.54
N PRO A 220 2.44 10.28 1.52
CA PRO A 220 3.05 10.42 0.20
C PRO A 220 2.69 11.77 -0.42
N GLY A 221 3.66 12.68 -0.47
CA GLY A 221 3.47 13.95 -1.14
C GLY A 221 4.62 14.92 -0.87
N LEU A 222 5.11 15.48 -1.93
CA LEU A 222 6.09 16.56 -1.90
C LEU A 222 5.56 17.78 -1.12
N ARG A 223 4.28 18.09 -1.25
CA ARG A 223 3.64 19.24 -0.63
C ARG A 223 3.72 19.25 0.89
N PRO A 224 3.28 18.19 1.63
CA PRO A 224 3.39 18.18 3.09
C PRO A 224 4.83 18.30 3.59
N ALA A 225 5.77 17.68 2.87
CA ALA A 225 7.18 17.73 3.21
C ALA A 225 7.78 19.14 3.01
N LEU A 226 7.42 19.84 1.94
CA LEU A 226 7.79 21.23 1.71
C LEU A 226 7.16 22.17 2.73
N GLU A 227 5.89 21.98 3.08
CA GLU A 227 5.20 22.76 4.12
C GLU A 227 5.90 22.62 5.48
N ALA A 228 6.27 21.39 5.87
CA ALA A 228 7.00 21.13 7.09
C ALA A 228 8.39 21.78 7.09
N SER A 229 9.12 21.72 5.98
CA SER A 229 10.41 22.39 5.82
C SER A 229 10.28 23.90 5.91
N CYS A 230 9.29 24.50 5.26
CA CYS A 230 9.05 25.95 5.34
C CYS A 230 8.72 26.40 6.77
N GLN A 231 7.96 25.63 7.52
CA GLN A 231 7.66 25.92 8.93
C GLN A 231 8.91 25.84 9.82
N GLU A 232 9.73 24.79 9.62
CA GLU A 232 10.97 24.59 10.36
C GLU A 232 11.95 25.73 10.12
N TYR A 233 12.18 26.13 8.87
CA TYR A 233 13.06 27.25 8.52
C TYR A 233 12.50 28.60 8.99
N SER A 234 11.19 28.82 8.90
CA SER A 234 10.56 30.02 9.41
C SER A 234 10.76 30.17 10.92
N ALA A 235 10.62 29.08 11.67
CA ALA A 235 10.85 29.08 13.11
C ALA A 235 12.34 29.28 13.48
N HIS A 236 13.24 28.70 12.69
CA HIS A 236 14.68 28.75 12.97
C HIS A 236 15.32 30.11 12.65
N PHE A 237 14.91 30.73 11.54
CA PHE A 237 15.50 31.99 11.06
C PHE A 237 14.70 33.26 11.41
N GLY A 238 13.52 33.13 11.99
CA GLY A 238 12.70 34.26 12.44
C GLY A 238 12.03 35.05 11.31
N PHE A 239 11.99 34.55 10.08
CA PHE A 239 11.25 35.12 8.97
C PHE A 239 10.30 34.09 8.35
N THR A 240 9.19 34.57 7.77
CA THR A 240 8.20 33.69 7.17
C THR A 240 8.63 33.22 5.79
N VAL A 241 8.72 31.92 5.61
CA VAL A 241 8.89 31.29 4.30
C VAL A 241 7.54 30.90 3.75
N GLN A 242 7.15 31.45 2.60
CA GLN A 242 5.90 31.14 1.93
C GLN A 242 6.13 30.09 0.85
N LEU A 243 5.29 29.07 0.85
CA LEU A 243 5.27 28.01 -0.18
C LEU A 243 4.15 28.29 -1.17
N ASP A 244 4.49 28.50 -2.44
CA ASP A 244 3.52 28.48 -3.55
C ASP A 244 3.62 27.15 -4.28
N TYR A 245 2.67 26.26 -4.03
CA TYR A 245 2.65 24.90 -4.57
C TYR A 245 1.40 24.69 -5.41
N GLN A 246 1.55 24.59 -6.73
CA GLN A 246 0.46 24.51 -7.71
C GLN A 246 0.42 23.17 -8.48
N LEU A 247 1.20 22.18 -8.05
CA LEU A 247 1.24 20.89 -8.73
C LEU A 247 0.07 19.98 -8.33
N PRO A 248 -0.49 19.21 -9.26
CA PRO A 248 -1.50 18.20 -8.95
C PRO A 248 -0.98 17.16 -7.94
N PRO A 249 -1.88 16.52 -7.16
CA PRO A 249 -1.50 15.43 -6.28
C PRO A 249 -0.76 14.33 -7.06
N ARG A 250 0.32 13.80 -6.49
CA ARG A 250 1.14 12.72 -7.09
C ARG A 250 1.81 13.03 -8.43
N PHE A 251 1.90 14.30 -8.80
CA PHE A 251 2.56 14.71 -10.07
C PHE A 251 4.07 14.45 -10.06
N VAL A 252 4.70 14.57 -8.90
CA VAL A 252 6.14 14.37 -8.75
C VAL A 252 6.42 12.98 -8.18
N PRO A 253 7.15 12.10 -8.89
CA PRO A 253 7.57 10.81 -8.37
C PRO A 253 8.46 10.95 -7.12
N SER A 254 8.39 9.98 -6.21
CA SER A 254 9.08 10.01 -4.91
C SER A 254 10.59 10.26 -5.02
N HIS A 255 11.26 9.66 -6.04
CA HIS A 255 12.70 9.85 -6.26
C HIS A 255 13.05 11.28 -6.70
N GLN A 256 12.17 11.97 -7.43
CA GLN A 256 12.36 13.38 -7.81
C GLN A 256 12.01 14.33 -6.66
N ALA A 257 11.01 13.98 -5.86
CA ALA A 257 10.62 14.74 -4.68
C ALA A 257 11.76 14.86 -3.66
N ILE A 258 12.54 13.80 -3.49
CA ILE A 258 13.72 13.78 -2.62
C ILE A 258 14.73 14.85 -3.08
N HIS A 259 15.03 14.93 -4.37
CA HIS A 259 15.97 15.93 -4.91
C HIS A 259 15.45 17.36 -4.76
N LEU A 260 14.15 17.58 -4.96
CA LEU A 260 13.56 18.92 -4.80
C LEU A 260 13.57 19.43 -3.36
N LEU A 261 13.56 18.53 -2.38
CA LEU A 261 13.64 18.91 -0.97
C LEU A 261 15.05 19.20 -0.48
N GLN A 262 16.07 18.80 -1.24
CA GLN A 262 17.47 19.06 -0.92
C GLN A 262 17.96 20.42 -1.41
N ILE A 263 17.19 21.09 -2.25
CA ILE A 263 17.50 22.43 -2.77
C ILE A 263 17.08 23.51 -1.78
#